data_aaadb3730a4a48f544be0a89823f1fcb
#
_entry.id   aaadb3730a4a48f544be0a89823f1fcb
#
_cell.length_a   1.000
_cell.length_b   1.000
_cell.length_c   1.000
_cell.angle_alpha   90.00
_cell.angle_beta   90.00
_cell.angle_gamma   90.00
#
_symmetry.space_group_name_H-M   'P 1'
#
loop_
_entity.id
_entity.type
_entity.pdbx_description
1 polymer ?
#
loop_
_entity_poly.entity_id
_entity_poly.type
_entity_poly.pdbx_seq_one_letter_code
_entity_poly.pdbx_strand_id
1 'polypeptide(L)'
;MDLSEVFLAGADERGDQCIGLYERERLVAYVWNSRGLVPVAPGVGVIVGRQSFVYGYKIFVRADRRGAGLGQLLLAYQNDICRERGIKGVVSYVGIQNYAAHRHSAKFGRVQRVGTAGYFEGMQRVTPFRSPGARDVDFQFLGIGRTGNAISLSNNA
;
A
#
# COMPACT_ATOMS: atom_id res chain seq x y z
N MET A 1 4.04 -12.30 13.40
CA MET A 1 4.28 -11.71 12.06
C MET A 1 3.12 -12.13 11.19
N ASP A 2 2.48 -11.21 10.52
CA ASP A 2 1.32 -11.51 9.66
C ASP A 2 1.78 -11.70 8.20
N LEU A 3 2.64 -12.68 7.99
CA LEU A 3 3.16 -13.12 6.69
C LEU A 3 2.73 -14.58 6.48
N SER A 4 1.44 -14.78 6.15
CA SER A 4 0.94 -16.12 5.80
C SER A 4 1.52 -16.57 4.45
N GLU A 5 1.59 -17.88 4.23
CA GLU A 5 2.02 -18.43 2.94
C GLU A 5 1.18 -17.92 1.77
N VAL A 6 -0.14 -17.81 1.97
CA VAL A 6 -1.05 -17.25 0.96
C VAL A 6 -0.70 -15.80 0.61
N PHE A 7 -0.37 -14.99 1.63
CA PHE A 7 0.07 -13.62 1.40
C PHE A 7 1.38 -13.58 0.62
N LEU A 8 2.37 -14.38 1.02
CA LEU A 8 3.69 -14.41 0.37
C LEU A 8 3.59 -14.90 -1.08
N ALA A 9 2.83 -15.96 -1.34
CA ALA A 9 2.59 -16.45 -2.69
C ALA A 9 1.93 -15.39 -3.58
N GLY A 10 0.89 -14.71 -3.08
CA GLY A 10 0.23 -13.65 -3.84
C GLY A 10 1.11 -12.41 -4.04
N ALA A 11 2.02 -12.10 -3.13
CA ALA A 11 2.98 -11.02 -3.28
C ALA A 11 4.05 -11.37 -4.34
N ASP A 12 4.54 -12.61 -4.33
CA ASP A 12 5.49 -13.13 -5.32
C ASP A 12 4.89 -13.14 -6.73
N GLU A 13 3.67 -13.65 -6.87
CA GLU A 13 2.93 -13.66 -8.16
C GLU A 13 2.78 -12.26 -8.76
N ARG A 14 2.57 -11.23 -7.92
CA ARG A 14 2.49 -9.83 -8.38
C ARG A 14 3.83 -9.18 -8.61
N GLY A 15 4.94 -9.82 -8.26
CA GLY A 15 6.28 -9.24 -8.28
C GLY A 15 6.46 -8.12 -7.25
N ASP A 16 5.78 -8.22 -6.10
CA ASP A 16 5.87 -7.22 -5.04
C ASP A 16 7.25 -7.25 -4.38
N GLN A 17 7.71 -6.08 -3.96
CA GLN A 17 9.00 -5.94 -3.31
C GLN A 17 8.84 -5.79 -1.80
N CYS A 18 9.50 -6.67 -1.05
CA CYS A 18 9.67 -6.51 0.39
C CYS A 18 10.99 -5.81 0.71
N ILE A 19 10.94 -4.79 1.56
CA ILE A 19 12.10 -4.14 2.15
C ILE A 19 12.09 -4.47 3.64
N GLY A 20 13.14 -5.15 4.12
CA GLY A 20 13.25 -5.59 5.52
C GLY A 20 14.44 -4.96 6.23
N LEU A 21 14.26 -4.65 7.51
CA LEU A 21 15.34 -4.31 8.42
C LEU A 21 15.66 -5.51 9.31
N TYR A 22 16.92 -5.82 9.42
CA TYR A 22 17.42 -6.92 10.22
C TYR A 22 18.31 -6.40 11.36
N GLU A 23 18.13 -6.94 12.55
CA GLU A 23 19.10 -6.88 13.63
C GLU A 23 19.78 -8.24 13.72
N ARG A 24 21.07 -8.30 13.40
CA ARG A 24 21.80 -9.57 13.18
C ARG A 24 21.03 -10.39 12.14
N GLU A 25 20.55 -11.58 12.46
CA GLU A 25 19.81 -12.44 11.53
C GLU A 25 18.28 -12.37 11.72
N ARG A 26 17.78 -11.44 12.53
CA ARG A 26 16.38 -11.36 12.90
C ARG A 26 15.68 -10.18 12.22
N LEU A 27 14.65 -10.46 11.43
CA LEU A 27 13.79 -9.45 10.83
C LEU A 27 13.03 -8.66 11.92
N VAL A 28 13.24 -7.36 12.01
CA VAL A 28 12.64 -6.48 13.03
C VAL A 28 11.61 -5.52 12.47
N ALA A 29 11.69 -5.18 11.20
CA ALA A 29 10.69 -4.37 10.52
C ALA A 29 10.66 -4.69 9.02
N TYR A 30 9.53 -4.45 8.36
CA TYR A 30 9.40 -4.59 6.91
C TYR A 30 8.30 -3.69 6.35
N VAL A 31 8.38 -3.43 5.05
CA VAL A 31 7.35 -2.77 4.24
C VAL A 31 7.30 -3.40 2.86
N TRP A 32 6.11 -3.46 2.28
CA TRP A 32 5.89 -3.98 0.93
C TRP A 32 5.55 -2.88 -0.06
N ASN A 33 6.05 -3.01 -1.27
CA ASN A 33 5.72 -2.17 -2.43
C ASN A 33 5.15 -3.04 -3.54
N SER A 34 4.11 -2.55 -4.20
CA SER A 34 3.49 -3.19 -5.36
C SER A 34 3.29 -2.22 -6.51
N ARG A 35 3.40 -2.74 -7.72
CA ARG A 35 2.91 -2.10 -8.96
C ARG A 35 1.64 -2.76 -9.47
N GLY A 36 1.26 -3.87 -8.88
CA GLY A 36 0.08 -4.65 -9.22
C GLY A 36 -1.14 -4.32 -8.38
N LEU A 37 -2.23 -5.02 -8.64
CA LEU A 37 -3.48 -4.94 -7.90
C LEU A 37 -3.35 -5.72 -6.58
N VAL A 38 -3.31 -5.01 -5.46
CA VAL A 38 -3.15 -5.60 -4.11
C VAL A 38 -4.51 -5.80 -3.47
N PRO A 39 -4.91 -7.02 -3.10
CA PRO A 39 -6.11 -7.26 -2.30
C PRO A 39 -6.02 -6.57 -0.93
N VAL A 40 -7.07 -5.84 -0.55
CA VAL A 40 -7.11 -5.08 0.73
C VAL A 40 -8.32 -5.43 1.58
N ALA A 41 -9.38 -5.98 0.96
CA ALA A 41 -10.56 -6.51 1.61
C ALA A 41 -11.17 -7.60 0.72
N PRO A 42 -12.09 -8.43 1.22
CA PRO A 42 -12.81 -9.38 0.39
C PRO A 42 -13.47 -8.69 -0.81
N GLY A 43 -13.12 -9.10 -2.03
CA GLY A 43 -13.65 -8.53 -3.26
C GLY A 43 -13.13 -7.13 -3.63
N VAL A 44 -12.15 -6.58 -2.92
CA VAL A 44 -11.62 -5.23 -3.16
C VAL A 44 -10.10 -5.25 -3.23
N GLY A 45 -9.55 -4.66 -4.28
CA GLY A 45 -8.12 -4.42 -4.44
C GLY A 45 -7.79 -2.94 -4.60
N VAL A 46 -6.52 -2.63 -4.40
CA VAL A 46 -5.93 -1.30 -4.63
C VAL A 46 -4.85 -1.39 -5.68
N ILE A 47 -4.84 -0.42 -6.59
CA ILE A 47 -3.76 -0.20 -7.54
C ILE A 47 -3.39 1.29 -7.60
N VAL A 48 -2.12 1.56 -7.89
CA VAL A 48 -1.63 2.88 -8.29
C VAL A 48 -1.20 2.76 -9.75
N GLY A 49 -2.05 3.27 -10.65
CA GLY A 49 -1.89 3.06 -12.10
C GLY A 49 -0.76 3.87 -12.72
N ARG A 50 -0.33 4.97 -12.10
CA ARG A 50 0.78 5.77 -12.58
C ARG A 50 2.11 5.08 -12.34
N GLN A 51 2.80 4.68 -13.40
CA GLN A 51 4.08 3.97 -13.35
C GLN A 51 5.19 4.70 -12.57
N SER A 52 5.08 6.03 -12.43
CA SER A 52 6.03 6.83 -11.64
C SER A 52 5.84 6.70 -10.13
N PHE A 53 4.82 6.00 -9.66
CA PHE A 53 4.55 5.73 -8.26
C PHE A 53 4.46 4.23 -8.00
N VAL A 54 4.63 3.84 -6.74
CA VAL A 54 4.34 2.48 -6.25
C VAL A 54 3.35 2.54 -5.11
N TYR A 55 2.57 1.49 -4.94
CA TYR A 55 1.71 1.33 -3.78
C TYR A 55 2.50 0.73 -2.63
N GLY A 56 2.69 1.51 -1.56
CA GLY A 56 3.31 1.05 -0.32
C GLY A 56 2.26 0.52 0.65
N TYR A 57 2.45 -0.69 1.17
CA TYR A 57 1.48 -1.34 2.02
C TYR A 57 2.15 -2.25 3.07
N LYS A 58 1.37 -2.68 4.05
CA LYS A 58 1.76 -3.67 5.07
C LYS A 58 3.10 -3.33 5.75
N ILE A 59 3.22 -2.09 6.26
CA ILE A 59 4.35 -1.73 7.12
C ILE A 59 4.21 -2.39 8.49
N PHE A 60 5.28 -2.99 8.97
CA PHE A 60 5.34 -3.65 10.26
C PHE A 60 6.64 -3.32 11.00
N VAL A 61 6.53 -3.11 12.30
CA VAL A 61 7.66 -3.04 13.23
C VAL A 61 7.33 -3.95 14.42
N ARG A 62 8.26 -4.84 14.77
CA ARG A 62 8.11 -5.73 15.93
C ARG A 62 7.75 -4.95 17.20
N ALA A 63 6.87 -5.52 18.02
CA ALA A 63 6.31 -4.85 19.20
C ALA A 63 7.41 -4.40 20.19
N ASP A 64 8.40 -5.26 20.40
CA ASP A 64 9.56 -5.00 21.29
C ASP A 64 10.59 -4.02 20.71
N ARG A 65 10.40 -3.56 19.47
CA ARG A 65 11.26 -2.58 18.77
C ARG A 65 10.51 -1.30 18.40
N ARG A 66 9.26 -1.17 18.81
CA ARG A 66 8.49 0.07 18.59
C ARG A 66 9.06 1.21 19.44
N GLY A 67 8.94 2.43 18.95
CA GLY A 67 9.51 3.61 19.61
C GLY A 67 10.98 3.88 19.29
N ALA A 68 11.72 2.91 18.74
CA ALA A 68 13.15 3.05 18.39
C ALA A 68 13.42 3.73 17.03
N GLY A 69 12.41 4.33 16.38
CA GLY A 69 12.57 5.01 15.11
C GLY A 69 12.68 4.10 13.87
N LEU A 70 12.58 2.75 14.04
CA LEU A 70 12.78 1.80 12.94
C LEU A 70 11.78 1.99 11.79
N GLY A 71 10.54 2.37 12.09
CA GLY A 71 9.56 2.67 11.05
C GLY A 71 9.96 3.86 10.18
N GLN A 72 10.60 4.87 10.79
CA GLN A 72 11.12 6.04 10.09
C GLN A 72 12.31 5.67 9.20
N LEU A 73 13.24 4.92 9.77
CA LEU A 73 14.41 4.42 9.03
C LEU A 73 13.98 3.58 7.82
N LEU A 74 13.01 2.67 8.02
CA LEU A 74 12.48 1.81 6.96
C LEU A 74 11.87 2.63 5.82
N LEU A 75 11.03 3.63 6.12
CA LEU A 75 10.41 4.48 5.12
C LEU A 75 11.42 5.42 4.42
N ALA A 76 12.45 5.89 5.13
CA ALA A 76 13.53 6.64 4.52
C ALA A 76 14.27 5.78 3.49
N TYR A 77 14.64 4.56 3.86
CA TYR A 77 15.31 3.61 2.97
C TYR A 77 14.42 3.19 1.79
N GLN A 78 13.11 2.99 2.01
CA GLN A 78 12.14 2.76 0.95
C GLN A 78 12.14 3.89 -0.09
N ASN A 79 12.16 5.14 0.37
CA ASN A 79 12.19 6.30 -0.52
C ASN A 79 13.51 6.40 -1.29
N ASP A 80 14.64 6.04 -0.69
CA ASP A 80 15.93 6.05 -1.36
C ASP A 80 15.98 5.00 -2.47
N ILE A 81 15.54 3.77 -2.21
CA ILE A 81 15.38 2.71 -3.23
C ILE A 81 14.45 3.16 -4.36
N CYS A 82 13.33 3.80 -4.03
CA CYS A 82 12.40 4.32 -5.03
C CYS A 82 13.08 5.36 -5.93
N ARG A 83 13.83 6.29 -5.34
CA ARG A 83 14.56 7.35 -6.07
C ARG A 83 15.61 6.76 -7.01
N GLU A 84 16.40 5.80 -6.54
CA GLU A 84 17.42 5.09 -7.35
C GLU A 84 16.79 4.38 -8.57
N ARG A 85 15.55 3.94 -8.45
CA ARG A 85 14.78 3.28 -9.53
C ARG A 85 13.97 4.24 -10.39
N GLY A 86 14.15 5.56 -10.23
CA GLY A 86 13.38 6.56 -10.97
C GLY A 86 11.91 6.66 -10.58
N ILE A 87 11.52 6.09 -9.42
CA ILE A 87 10.17 6.16 -8.87
C ILE A 87 10.02 7.50 -8.14
N LYS A 88 8.99 8.28 -8.49
CA LYS A 88 8.74 9.61 -7.91
C LYS A 88 8.30 9.58 -6.46
N GLY A 89 7.64 8.49 -6.05
CA GLY A 89 7.19 8.36 -4.68
C GLY A 89 6.40 7.09 -4.39
N VAL A 90 6.11 6.92 -3.12
CA VAL A 90 5.30 5.84 -2.60
C VAL A 90 3.94 6.39 -2.21
N VAL A 91 2.88 5.80 -2.71
CA VAL A 91 1.50 6.13 -2.35
C VAL A 91 0.97 5.02 -1.45
N SER A 92 0.44 5.41 -0.30
CA SER A 92 -0.21 4.48 0.62
C SER A 92 -1.57 5.03 1.02
N TYR A 93 -2.51 4.19 1.37
CA TYR A 93 -3.70 4.68 2.03
C TYR A 93 -3.69 4.31 3.51
N VAL A 94 -4.29 5.17 4.30
CA VAL A 94 -4.50 4.94 5.73
C VAL A 94 -6.00 5.02 6.00
N GLY A 95 -6.55 3.95 6.53
CA GLY A 95 -7.96 3.92 6.90
C GLY A 95 -8.29 5.04 7.90
N ILE A 96 -9.47 5.66 7.76
CA ILE A 96 -9.89 6.82 8.57
C ILE A 96 -9.83 6.56 10.08
N GLN A 97 -10.03 5.32 10.50
CA GLN A 97 -10.01 4.92 11.91
C GLN A 97 -8.61 4.50 12.41
N ASN A 98 -7.59 4.47 11.53
CA ASN A 98 -6.24 4.08 11.92
C ASN A 98 -5.45 5.27 12.49
N TYR A 99 -5.87 5.72 13.67
CA TYR A 99 -5.25 6.88 14.36
C TYR A 99 -3.76 6.70 14.66
N ALA A 100 -3.31 5.47 14.85
CA ALA A 100 -1.88 5.18 15.09
C ALA A 100 -1.04 5.50 13.85
N ALA A 101 -1.50 5.05 12.66
CA ALA A 101 -0.84 5.35 11.42
C ALA A 101 -0.91 6.84 11.06
N HIS A 102 -2.05 7.52 11.32
CA HIS A 102 -2.16 8.96 11.12
C HIS A 102 -1.16 9.74 11.99
N ARG A 103 -1.03 9.40 13.29
CA ARG A 103 -0.02 10.00 14.18
C ARG A 103 1.41 9.71 13.72
N HIS A 104 1.65 8.50 13.22
CA HIS A 104 2.96 8.13 12.68
C HIS A 104 3.30 8.96 11.45
N SER A 105 2.39 9.04 10.48
CA SER A 105 2.56 9.83 9.26
C SER A 105 2.79 11.33 9.54
N ALA A 106 2.08 11.88 10.52
CA ALA A 106 2.24 13.29 10.90
C ALA A 106 3.64 13.64 11.45
N LYS A 107 4.34 12.67 12.05
CA LYS A 107 5.72 12.82 12.52
C LYS A 107 6.75 12.77 11.38
N PHE A 108 6.34 12.30 10.21
CA PHE A 108 7.17 12.25 9.01
C PHE A 108 6.98 13.55 8.22
N GLY A 109 7.87 14.52 8.37
CA GLY A 109 7.83 15.79 7.65
C GLY A 109 7.88 15.71 6.12
N ARG A 110 7.96 14.50 5.56
CA ARG A 110 7.96 14.22 4.12
C ARG A 110 6.69 13.51 3.63
N VAL A 111 5.73 13.21 4.50
CA VAL A 111 4.47 12.58 4.12
C VAL A 111 3.46 13.68 3.80
N GLN A 112 3.02 13.74 2.56
CA GLN A 112 2.00 14.66 2.10
C GLN A 112 0.68 13.93 1.90
N ARG A 113 -0.42 14.46 2.46
CA ARG A 113 -1.76 13.98 2.14
C ARG A 113 -2.13 14.45 0.73
N VAL A 114 -2.21 13.52 -0.22
CA VAL A 114 -2.54 13.84 -1.62
C VAL A 114 -4.05 13.86 -1.87
N GLY A 115 -4.85 13.19 -1.03
CA GLY A 115 -6.29 13.17 -1.26
C GLY A 115 -7.04 12.18 -0.38
N THR A 116 -8.29 11.95 -0.75
CA THR A 116 -9.19 10.97 -0.15
C THR A 116 -9.70 10.03 -1.23
N ALA A 117 -9.71 8.74 -0.94
CA ALA A 117 -10.31 7.72 -1.78
C ALA A 117 -11.10 6.75 -0.90
N GLY A 118 -12.12 6.15 -1.47
CA GLY A 118 -12.94 5.17 -0.78
C GLY A 118 -13.82 4.42 -1.77
N TYR A 119 -14.66 3.55 -1.23
CA TYR A 119 -15.61 2.79 -2.02
C TYR A 119 -16.88 2.53 -1.20
N PHE A 120 -17.97 2.32 -1.91
CA PHE A 120 -19.21 1.81 -1.34
C PHE A 120 -19.35 0.34 -1.75
N GLU A 121 -19.61 -0.51 -0.77
CA GLU A 121 -20.01 -1.90 -1.02
C GLU A 121 -21.52 -1.94 -1.29
N GLY A 122 -21.89 -2.05 -2.54
CA GLY A 122 -23.26 -2.38 -2.94
C GLY A 122 -23.41 -3.90 -3.09
N MET A 123 -24.66 -4.39 -3.25
CA MET A 123 -24.96 -5.83 -3.30
C MET A 123 -24.19 -6.64 -4.35
N GLN A 124 -23.56 -6.01 -5.34
CA GLN A 124 -22.75 -6.69 -6.38
C GLN A 124 -21.61 -5.86 -6.97
N ARG A 125 -21.38 -4.61 -6.50
CA ARG A 125 -20.41 -3.71 -7.12
C ARG A 125 -19.66 -2.89 -6.08
N VAL A 126 -18.35 -2.77 -6.27
CA VAL A 126 -17.51 -1.76 -5.62
C VAL A 126 -17.63 -0.47 -6.43
N THR A 127 -18.19 0.58 -5.83
CA THR A 127 -18.26 1.90 -6.48
C THR A 127 -17.20 2.81 -5.87
N PRO A 128 -16.07 3.02 -6.56
CA PRO A 128 -14.99 3.83 -6.04
C PRO A 128 -15.29 5.32 -6.17
N PHE A 129 -14.79 6.10 -5.23
CA PHE A 129 -14.72 7.56 -5.35
C PHE A 129 -13.32 8.06 -5.02
N ARG A 130 -12.93 9.17 -5.63
CA ARG A 130 -11.59 9.74 -5.48
C ARG A 130 -11.65 11.27 -5.53
N SER A 131 -10.90 11.92 -4.62
CA SER A 131 -10.62 13.34 -4.74
C SER A 131 -9.67 13.64 -5.92
N PRO A 132 -9.55 14.90 -6.38
CA PRO A 132 -8.62 15.26 -7.44
C PRO A 132 -7.19 14.76 -7.18
N GLY A 133 -6.60 15.00 -6.02
CA GLY A 133 -5.23 14.56 -5.72
C GLY A 133 -5.05 13.04 -5.72
N ALA A 134 -6.08 12.26 -5.36
CA ALA A 134 -6.03 10.80 -5.49
C ALA A 134 -6.07 10.36 -6.97
N ARG A 135 -6.72 11.16 -7.84
CA ARG A 135 -6.69 10.95 -9.29
C ARG A 135 -5.33 11.30 -9.88
N ASP A 136 -4.66 12.33 -9.36
CA ASP A 136 -3.34 12.77 -9.85
C ASP A 136 -2.26 11.71 -9.68
N VAL A 137 -2.34 10.89 -8.64
CA VAL A 137 -1.46 9.72 -8.43
C VAL A 137 -2.04 8.42 -8.97
N ASP A 138 -3.23 8.49 -9.56
CA ASP A 138 -4.01 7.36 -10.08
C ASP A 138 -4.21 6.23 -9.08
N PHE A 139 -4.52 6.61 -7.82
CA PHE A 139 -4.91 5.67 -6.79
C PHE A 139 -6.34 5.20 -7.00
N GLN A 140 -6.56 3.87 -7.02
CA GLN A 140 -7.86 3.28 -7.32
C GLN A 140 -8.20 2.13 -6.37
N PHE A 141 -9.47 2.08 -5.94
CA PHE A 141 -10.10 0.87 -5.43
C PHE A 141 -10.83 0.17 -6.59
N LEU A 142 -10.60 -1.12 -6.77
CA LEU A 142 -11.22 -1.94 -7.81
C LEU A 142 -11.92 -3.14 -7.19
N GLY A 143 -13.04 -3.55 -7.79
CA GLY A 143 -13.63 -4.86 -7.53
C GLY A 143 -12.71 -5.95 -8.07
N ILE A 144 -12.48 -7.00 -7.28
CA ILE A 144 -11.75 -8.20 -7.70
C ILE A 144 -12.69 -9.41 -7.64
N GLY A 145 -12.68 -10.21 -8.70
CA GLY A 145 -13.41 -11.47 -8.73
C GLY A 145 -12.88 -12.49 -7.73
N ARG A 146 -13.59 -13.57 -7.49
CA ARG A 146 -13.17 -14.66 -6.61
C ARG A 146 -11.83 -15.30 -7.00
N THR A 147 -11.37 -15.08 -8.23
CA THR A 147 -10.08 -15.53 -8.78
C THR A 147 -8.95 -14.52 -8.58
N GLY A 148 -9.18 -13.39 -7.91
CA GLY A 148 -8.16 -12.36 -7.68
C GLY A 148 -7.89 -11.42 -8.87
N ASN A 149 -8.49 -11.67 -10.03
CA ASN A 149 -8.33 -10.82 -11.21
C ASN A 149 -9.27 -9.61 -11.18
N ALA A 150 -8.80 -8.46 -11.65
CA ALA A 150 -9.63 -7.27 -11.78
C ALA A 150 -10.84 -7.53 -12.68
N ILE A 151 -12.03 -7.22 -12.17
CA ILE A 151 -13.23 -7.21 -13.00
C ILE A 151 -13.18 -5.90 -13.80
N SER A 152 -12.91 -6.00 -15.08
CA SER A 152 -13.01 -4.88 -16.00
C SER A 152 -14.45 -4.36 -15.98
N LEU A 153 -14.64 -3.17 -15.42
CA LEU A 153 -15.88 -2.43 -15.62
C LEU A 153 -15.81 -1.86 -17.06
N SER A 154 -16.24 -2.66 -18.04
CA SER A 154 -16.53 -2.11 -19.36
C SER A 154 -17.60 -1.03 -19.18
N ASN A 155 -17.19 0.23 -19.39
CA ASN A 155 -18.11 1.33 -19.60
C ASN A 155 -18.90 1.03 -20.87
N ASN A 156 -20.07 0.44 -20.74
CA ASN A 156 -21.08 0.60 -21.77
C ASN A 156 -21.80 1.93 -21.47
N ALA A 157 -21.53 2.87 -22.38
CA ALA A 157 -22.20 4.17 -22.48
C ALA A 157 -23.72 4.04 -22.56
#